data_9dfb60972faa221016ecf54e96086282
#
_entry.id   9dfb60972faa221016ecf54e96086282
#
_cell.length_a   1.000
_cell.length_b   1.000
_cell.length_c   1.000
_cell.angle_alpha   90.00
_cell.angle_beta   90.00
_cell.angle_gamma   90.00
#
_symmetry.space_group_name_H-M   'P 1'
#
loop_
_entity.id
_entity.type
_entity.pdbx_description
1 polymer ?
#
loop_
_entity_poly.entity_id
_entity_poly.type
_entity_poly.pdbx_seq_one_letter_code
_entity_poly.pdbx_strand_id
1 'polypeptide(L)'
;MGSLLFLLLCFTEWASPATVYFAVNLTWANHTVAGVQREIILTNGQYPGPELRLNQGDDVYFDVYNGCPFNATVHFHGIEQIGTPWSDGVPGMSQTPIESYNDFRYHWKADQYGAYFYHAHHRGQLEDGLYGPIYITPSSTVIKPFSLITSDNVEVQAMIDAEENTSPLLLSDWRLLTSEQIWDAEEASGVDAFCANALLINGKGSMTCFSQDEINGLTTPAQKGALGNETLTDIACFPPTVAQGDFPHNPSALLPTMFYGCTPSQGPQQVIDVDPDCPYISLDLTSAAGLLHLTFSIDEHFMWVYAIDGHYIEPVEVNAINIPNGNRYSVLVPVNQTPGDYTIRMVSGSNQQILNTTAILHYEDSDQLKRTSNSWITLTGGNATVDTVFLDDTSVVPYPAIAPSTNVAATYFLTISHFGASYRWTLGNSSFDLELEESQPLLFNQTTIPSDLIIRTDNNTWVDLIIQVDSPAQPAHPIHKHSNKHFAIGQGLGTFTWSSVAEAVQSIPGSFNLVNPPIKDTTATPVADSGPGWLAIRYQVVNPGAFLIHCHIQVHQSGGMSLALLDGVDAWPTVPSNYLNDSGF
;
A
#
# COMPACT_ATOMS: atom_id res chain seq x y z
N MET A 1 40.75 -16.68 -47.99
CA MET A 1 40.51 -15.82 -46.82
C MET A 1 39.14 -16.19 -46.31
N GLY A 2 39.09 -17.06 -45.31
CA GLY A 2 37.82 -17.51 -44.71
C GLY A 2 37.49 -16.64 -43.50
N SER A 3 36.36 -15.97 -43.56
CA SER A 3 35.78 -15.26 -42.39
C SER A 3 35.20 -16.28 -41.41
N LEU A 4 35.79 -16.39 -40.24
CA LEU A 4 35.25 -17.09 -39.09
C LEU A 4 34.14 -16.22 -38.48
N LEU A 5 32.89 -16.65 -38.61
CA LEU A 5 31.76 -16.08 -37.90
C LEU A 5 31.82 -16.61 -36.46
N PHE A 6 32.21 -15.76 -35.51
CA PHE A 6 32.04 -16.08 -34.09
C PHE A 6 30.55 -15.89 -33.73
N LEU A 7 29.84 -17.00 -33.58
CA LEU A 7 28.55 -17.00 -32.90
C LEU A 7 28.83 -16.79 -31.40
N LEU A 8 28.57 -15.59 -30.87
CA LEU A 8 28.43 -15.38 -29.42
C LEU A 8 27.14 -16.06 -29.00
N LEU A 9 27.22 -17.28 -28.46
CA LEU A 9 26.17 -17.90 -27.71
C LEU A 9 26.14 -17.19 -26.33
N CYS A 10 25.29 -16.21 -26.16
CA CYS A 10 24.89 -15.75 -24.84
C CYS A 10 24.11 -16.91 -24.18
N PHE A 11 24.79 -17.69 -23.36
CA PHE A 11 24.14 -18.54 -22.39
C PHE A 11 23.55 -17.60 -21.33
N THR A 12 22.24 -17.34 -21.38
CA THR A 12 21.52 -16.87 -20.22
C THR A 12 21.59 -18.01 -19.19
N GLU A 13 22.48 -17.87 -18.20
CA GLU A 13 22.43 -18.72 -17.01
C GLU A 13 21.09 -18.45 -16.34
N TRP A 14 20.20 -19.41 -16.43
CA TRP A 14 18.94 -19.41 -15.71
C TRP A 14 19.28 -19.48 -14.23
N ALA A 15 18.98 -18.44 -13.48
CA ALA A 15 19.17 -18.44 -12.03
C ALA A 15 18.29 -19.55 -11.45
N SER A 16 18.92 -20.60 -10.93
CA SER A 16 18.23 -21.62 -10.14
C SER A 16 17.83 -20.97 -8.81
N PRO A 17 16.67 -21.38 -8.20
CA PRO A 17 16.30 -20.92 -6.87
C PRO A 17 17.48 -20.99 -5.92
N ALA A 18 17.75 -19.88 -5.25
CA ALA A 18 18.88 -19.72 -4.34
C ALA A 18 18.39 -19.56 -2.90
N THR A 19 19.28 -19.82 -1.95
CA THR A 19 19.04 -19.38 -0.56
C THR A 19 19.61 -17.97 -0.42
N VAL A 20 18.76 -17.00 -0.10
CA VAL A 20 19.10 -15.59 0.06
C VAL A 20 19.07 -15.22 1.54
N TYR A 21 20.17 -14.65 2.03
CA TYR A 21 20.27 -14.09 3.37
C TYR A 21 20.27 -12.56 3.25
N PHE A 22 19.31 -11.90 3.86
CA PHE A 22 19.18 -10.46 3.89
C PHE A 22 19.07 -9.99 5.33
N ALA A 23 19.98 -9.13 5.78
CA ALA A 23 20.02 -8.67 7.15
C ALA A 23 19.78 -7.16 7.25
N VAL A 24 18.93 -6.78 8.18
CA VAL A 24 18.64 -5.37 8.48
C VAL A 24 18.92 -5.07 9.95
N ASN A 25 19.56 -3.93 10.16
CA ASN A 25 19.77 -3.33 11.47
C ASN A 25 18.89 -2.09 11.58
N LEU A 26 17.91 -2.13 12.47
CA LEU A 26 17.03 -1.00 12.76
C LEU A 26 17.73 -0.10 13.79
N THR A 27 17.72 1.21 13.53
CA THR A 27 18.27 2.20 14.46
C THR A 27 17.36 3.42 14.56
N TRP A 28 17.14 3.89 15.78
CA TRP A 28 16.41 5.13 16.04
C TRP A 28 17.38 6.27 16.08
N ALA A 29 17.28 7.19 15.12
CA ALA A 29 18.25 8.27 14.99
C ALA A 29 17.66 9.52 14.34
N ASN A 30 18.26 10.68 14.64
CA ASN A 30 17.95 11.91 13.94
C ASN A 30 18.31 11.81 12.46
N HIS A 31 17.35 12.09 11.60
CA HIS A 31 17.53 12.14 10.16
C HIS A 31 16.76 13.33 9.57
N THR A 32 17.22 13.85 8.43
CA THR A 32 16.55 14.96 7.74
C THR A 32 15.66 14.42 6.64
N VAL A 33 14.35 14.57 6.79
CA VAL A 33 13.33 14.22 5.80
C VAL A 33 12.54 15.47 5.46
N ALA A 34 12.23 15.67 4.19
CA ALA A 34 11.55 16.87 3.70
C ALA A 34 12.22 18.20 4.18
N GLY A 35 13.52 18.20 4.39
CA GLY A 35 14.27 19.37 4.88
C GLY A 35 14.11 19.66 6.38
N VAL A 36 13.47 18.77 7.15
CA VAL A 36 13.27 18.89 8.59
C VAL A 36 13.88 17.68 9.31
N GLN A 37 14.54 17.95 10.44
CA GLN A 37 15.14 16.90 11.26
C GLN A 37 14.16 16.39 12.30
N ARG A 38 13.98 15.06 12.36
CA ARG A 38 13.35 14.34 13.48
C ARG A 38 13.99 12.98 13.67
N GLU A 39 13.69 12.31 14.77
CA GLU A 39 14.06 10.91 14.97
C GLU A 39 13.18 10.01 14.11
N ILE A 40 13.80 9.03 13.45
CA ILE A 40 13.16 8.03 12.60
C ILE A 40 13.84 6.68 12.77
N ILE A 41 13.17 5.64 12.28
CA ILE A 41 13.79 4.32 12.13
C ILE A 41 14.59 4.30 10.82
N LEU A 42 15.90 4.12 10.93
CA LEU A 42 16.77 3.87 9.79
C LEU A 42 16.99 2.36 9.65
N THR A 43 16.86 1.85 8.45
CA THR A 43 17.15 0.45 8.11
C THR A 43 18.52 0.38 7.44
N ASN A 44 19.50 -0.26 8.09
CA ASN A 44 20.90 -0.25 7.68
C ASN A 44 21.47 1.17 7.49
N GLY A 45 21.03 2.11 8.33
CA GLY A 45 21.48 3.50 8.31
C GLY A 45 20.94 4.37 7.18
N GLN A 46 19.93 3.89 6.44
CA GLN A 46 19.30 4.63 5.33
C GLN A 46 17.77 4.69 5.45
N TYR A 47 17.15 5.59 4.72
CA TYR A 47 15.73 5.82 4.60
C TYR A 47 15.36 6.25 3.17
N PRO A 48 14.39 5.63 2.53
CA PRO A 48 13.78 4.34 2.89
C PRO A 48 14.80 3.22 3.03
N GLY A 49 14.38 2.06 3.56
CA GLY A 49 15.24 0.90 3.73
C GLY A 49 15.73 0.30 2.40
N PRO A 50 16.78 -0.54 2.41
CA PRO A 50 17.38 -1.12 1.20
C PRO A 50 16.41 -2.03 0.45
N GLU A 51 16.55 -2.06 -0.89
CA GLU A 51 15.80 -2.97 -1.75
C GLU A 51 16.23 -4.43 -1.52
N LEU A 52 15.25 -5.33 -1.39
CA LEU A 52 15.43 -6.77 -1.46
C LEU A 52 15.03 -7.26 -2.86
N ARG A 53 16.02 -7.64 -3.67
CA ARG A 53 15.79 -8.15 -5.02
C ARG A 53 16.01 -9.66 -5.06
N LEU A 54 15.00 -10.40 -5.55
CA LEU A 54 14.90 -11.85 -5.51
C LEU A 54 14.53 -12.41 -6.88
N ASN A 55 14.70 -13.72 -7.04
CA ASN A 55 14.11 -14.48 -8.13
C ASN A 55 12.96 -15.35 -7.61
N GLN A 56 11.95 -15.55 -8.43
CA GLN A 56 10.85 -16.44 -8.08
C GLN A 56 11.37 -17.85 -7.78
N GLY A 57 11.02 -18.36 -6.59
CA GLY A 57 11.46 -19.65 -6.07
C GLY A 57 12.59 -19.57 -5.04
N ASP A 58 13.21 -18.40 -4.84
CA ASP A 58 14.27 -18.23 -3.83
C ASP A 58 13.75 -18.53 -2.41
N ASP A 59 14.64 -19.12 -1.59
CA ASP A 59 14.41 -19.41 -0.17
C ASP A 59 15.04 -18.29 0.66
N VAL A 60 14.22 -17.49 1.35
CA VAL A 60 14.61 -16.20 1.92
C VAL A 60 14.74 -16.29 3.43
N TYR A 61 15.89 -15.92 3.95
CA TYR A 61 16.15 -15.67 5.37
C TYR A 61 16.35 -14.16 5.55
N PHE A 62 15.38 -13.52 6.21
CA PHE A 62 15.41 -12.08 6.48
C PHE A 62 15.66 -11.88 7.98
N ASP A 63 16.86 -11.44 8.32
CA ASP A 63 17.31 -11.26 9.70
C ASP A 63 17.13 -9.80 10.12
N VAL A 64 16.45 -9.57 11.24
CA VAL A 64 16.23 -8.24 11.82
C VAL A 64 16.96 -8.17 13.16
N TYR A 65 17.84 -7.18 13.30
CA TYR A 65 18.31 -6.74 14.59
C TYR A 65 17.60 -5.42 14.96
N ASN A 66 16.83 -5.43 16.04
CA ASN A 66 16.13 -4.27 16.53
C ASN A 66 17.04 -3.44 17.46
N GLY A 67 17.80 -2.51 16.92
CA GLY A 67 18.60 -1.54 17.67
C GLY A 67 17.83 -0.29 18.13
N CYS A 68 16.50 -0.26 17.99
CA CYS A 68 15.64 0.82 18.49
C CYS A 68 15.41 0.68 20.01
N PRO A 69 15.06 1.78 20.73
CA PRO A 69 14.75 1.73 22.16
C PRO A 69 13.33 1.23 22.47
N PHE A 70 12.62 0.69 21.51
CA PHE A 70 11.25 0.18 21.58
C PHE A 70 11.10 -1.08 20.74
N ASN A 71 10.00 -1.81 20.95
CA ASN A 71 9.67 -3.02 20.21
C ASN A 71 9.35 -2.71 18.74
N ALA A 72 9.61 -3.67 17.85
CA ALA A 72 9.32 -3.54 16.42
C ALA A 72 8.94 -4.88 15.79
N THR A 73 8.31 -4.87 14.63
CA THR A 73 8.14 -6.05 13.76
C THR A 73 8.34 -5.67 12.30
N VAL A 74 8.55 -6.67 11.44
CA VAL A 74 8.62 -6.47 9.99
C VAL A 74 7.64 -7.40 9.30
N HIS A 75 6.67 -6.83 8.61
CA HIS A 75 5.74 -7.53 7.74
C HIS A 75 6.21 -7.43 6.27
N PHE A 76 5.93 -8.45 5.49
CA PHE A 76 6.25 -8.53 4.05
C PHE A 76 4.97 -8.39 3.25
N HIS A 77 4.58 -7.16 2.98
CA HIS A 77 3.29 -6.81 2.38
C HIS A 77 3.10 -7.46 1.01
N GLY A 78 2.07 -8.29 0.90
CA GLY A 78 1.69 -9.03 -0.29
C GLY A 78 2.40 -10.37 -0.48
N ILE A 79 3.41 -10.69 0.33
CA ILE A 79 4.02 -12.02 0.37
C ILE A 79 3.09 -12.97 1.13
N GLU A 80 2.71 -14.08 0.49
CA GLU A 80 1.63 -14.93 0.99
C GLU A 80 2.01 -15.80 2.19
N GLN A 81 3.30 -15.95 2.50
CA GLN A 81 3.79 -16.78 3.62
C GLN A 81 3.30 -18.22 3.56
N ILE A 82 3.25 -18.81 2.35
CA ILE A 82 2.73 -20.18 2.14
C ILE A 82 3.51 -21.18 2.99
N GLY A 83 2.81 -21.81 3.93
CA GLY A 83 3.39 -22.81 4.84
C GLY A 83 4.33 -22.25 5.91
N THR A 84 4.52 -20.95 5.99
CA THR A 84 5.36 -20.25 6.99
C THR A 84 4.61 -19.10 7.69
N PRO A 85 3.38 -19.32 8.23
CA PRO A 85 2.58 -18.25 8.81
C PRO A 85 3.26 -17.53 9.99
N TRP A 86 4.23 -18.15 10.64
CA TRP A 86 5.05 -17.54 11.70
C TRP A 86 6.01 -16.44 11.20
N SER A 87 6.17 -16.29 9.90
CA SER A 87 7.00 -15.25 9.28
C SER A 87 6.20 -14.09 8.69
N ASP A 88 4.90 -13.99 8.99
CA ASP A 88 4.03 -12.90 8.53
C ASP A 88 4.38 -11.54 9.17
N GLY A 89 5.01 -11.54 10.34
CA GLY A 89 5.51 -10.31 10.97
C GLY A 89 4.46 -9.49 11.71
N VAL A 90 3.31 -10.07 12.05
CA VAL A 90 2.19 -9.37 12.70
C VAL A 90 2.16 -9.69 14.20
N PRO A 91 2.30 -8.66 15.07
CA PRO A 91 2.28 -8.86 16.51
C PRO A 91 0.89 -9.28 16.98
N GLY A 92 0.84 -10.18 17.99
CA GLY A 92 -0.40 -10.77 18.49
C GLY A 92 -1.06 -11.80 17.55
N MET A 93 -0.62 -11.88 16.26
CA MET A 93 -1.10 -12.85 15.28
C MET A 93 -0.09 -14.00 15.07
N SER A 94 1.08 -13.68 14.53
CA SER A 94 2.09 -14.64 14.09
C SER A 94 3.34 -14.67 14.97
N GLN A 95 3.59 -13.61 15.71
CA GLN A 95 4.75 -13.45 16.60
C GLN A 95 4.47 -12.48 17.75
N THR A 96 5.34 -12.45 18.75
CA THR A 96 5.49 -11.32 19.68
C THR A 96 6.36 -10.24 19.03
N PRO A 97 6.23 -8.95 19.42
CA PRO A 97 7.15 -7.92 18.95
C PRO A 97 8.62 -8.25 19.27
N ILE A 98 9.53 -7.89 18.38
CA ILE A 98 10.97 -8.00 18.59
C ILE A 98 11.36 -6.95 19.63
N GLU A 99 11.76 -7.38 20.81
CA GLU A 99 12.18 -6.48 21.89
C GLU A 99 13.39 -5.62 21.48
N SER A 100 13.53 -4.48 22.16
CA SER A 100 14.69 -3.61 22.01
C SER A 100 16.01 -4.38 22.21
N TYR A 101 16.94 -4.21 21.25
CA TYR A 101 18.27 -4.85 21.20
C TYR A 101 18.26 -6.37 21.03
N ASN A 102 17.14 -6.95 20.60
CA ASN A 102 17.02 -8.36 20.22
C ASN A 102 16.97 -8.52 18.71
N ASP A 103 17.07 -9.76 18.28
CA ASP A 103 17.05 -10.16 16.87
C ASP A 103 15.93 -11.16 16.60
N PHE A 104 15.48 -11.21 15.34
CA PHE A 104 14.47 -12.14 14.85
C PHE A 104 14.78 -12.54 13.41
N ARG A 105 14.59 -13.82 13.08
CA ARG A 105 14.74 -14.36 11.72
C ARG A 105 13.39 -14.72 11.14
N TYR A 106 13.03 -14.08 10.05
CA TYR A 106 11.93 -14.49 9.17
C TYR A 106 12.45 -15.47 8.12
N HIS A 107 11.65 -16.49 7.81
CA HIS A 107 11.99 -17.47 6.78
C HIS A 107 10.76 -17.74 5.92
N TRP A 108 10.87 -17.49 4.63
CA TRP A 108 9.79 -17.68 3.66
C TRP A 108 10.33 -17.94 2.26
N LYS A 109 9.47 -18.41 1.36
CA LYS A 109 9.82 -18.69 -0.02
C LYS A 109 9.23 -17.63 -0.96
N ALA A 110 10.01 -17.13 -1.90
CA ALA A 110 9.60 -16.16 -2.91
C ALA A 110 8.78 -16.84 -4.03
N ASP A 111 7.60 -17.38 -3.69
CA ASP A 111 6.75 -18.12 -4.64
C ASP A 111 6.01 -17.19 -5.61
N GLN A 112 5.80 -15.93 -5.25
CA GLN A 112 5.19 -14.88 -6.07
C GLN A 112 6.24 -14.21 -6.96
N TYR A 113 5.79 -13.26 -7.81
CA TYR A 113 6.65 -12.37 -8.59
C TYR A 113 6.09 -10.95 -8.62
N GLY A 114 6.92 -9.96 -8.98
CA GLY A 114 6.55 -8.55 -9.10
C GLY A 114 6.94 -7.71 -7.90
N ALA A 115 6.26 -6.57 -7.72
CA ALA A 115 6.57 -5.55 -6.73
C ALA A 115 5.85 -5.80 -5.39
N TYR A 116 6.62 -5.77 -4.31
CA TYR A 116 6.20 -5.91 -2.91
C TYR A 116 6.99 -4.91 -2.07
N PHE A 117 6.73 -4.86 -0.76
CA PHE A 117 7.55 -4.10 0.17
C PHE A 117 7.50 -4.69 1.57
N TYR A 118 8.55 -4.49 2.35
CA TYR A 118 8.54 -4.78 3.76
C TYR A 118 8.29 -3.50 4.56
N HIS A 119 7.57 -3.61 5.67
CA HIS A 119 7.31 -2.46 6.55
C HIS A 119 7.03 -2.90 7.99
N ALA A 120 7.14 -1.93 8.91
CA ALA A 120 6.73 -2.14 10.29
C ALA A 120 5.24 -2.47 10.40
N HIS A 121 4.91 -3.40 11.29
CA HIS A 121 3.52 -3.75 11.61
C HIS A 121 3.21 -3.62 13.11
N HIS A 122 3.94 -2.79 13.82
CA HIS A 122 3.78 -2.52 15.24
C HIS A 122 3.56 -1.03 15.46
N ARG A 123 2.44 -0.63 16.09
CA ARG A 123 2.12 0.70 16.59
C ARG A 123 2.34 1.85 15.57
N GLY A 124 1.98 1.64 14.31
CA GLY A 124 2.10 2.68 13.27
C GLY A 124 3.54 3.05 12.85
N GLN A 125 4.55 2.26 13.21
CA GLN A 125 5.97 2.56 12.94
C GLN A 125 6.36 2.61 11.45
N LEU A 126 5.47 2.22 10.54
CA LEU A 126 5.62 2.52 9.11
C LEU A 126 5.82 4.02 8.89
N GLU A 127 5.04 4.86 9.57
CA GLU A 127 5.15 6.33 9.49
C GLU A 127 6.44 6.88 10.15
N ASP A 128 7.11 6.07 10.93
CA ASP A 128 8.42 6.39 11.50
C ASP A 128 9.59 5.96 10.61
N GLY A 129 9.32 5.43 9.42
CA GLY A 129 10.32 5.20 8.38
C GLY A 129 10.76 3.76 8.17
N LEU A 130 10.18 2.78 8.89
CA LEU A 130 10.51 1.37 8.67
C LEU A 130 9.72 0.81 7.51
N TYR A 131 10.24 0.98 6.29
CA TYR A 131 9.78 0.32 5.08
C TYR A 131 10.88 0.31 4.00
N GLY A 132 10.79 -0.66 3.08
CA GLY A 132 11.69 -0.75 1.94
C GLY A 132 11.14 -1.68 0.86
N PRO A 133 11.58 -1.54 -0.41
CA PRO A 133 11.01 -2.25 -1.53
C PRO A 133 11.50 -3.69 -1.62
N ILE A 134 10.63 -4.56 -2.14
CA ILE A 134 10.97 -5.93 -2.55
C ILE A 134 10.55 -6.08 -4.01
N TYR A 135 11.45 -6.61 -4.84
CA TYR A 135 11.12 -7.04 -6.19
C TYR A 135 11.50 -8.51 -6.38
N ILE A 136 10.55 -9.30 -6.88
CA ILE A 136 10.75 -10.71 -7.19
C ILE A 136 10.66 -10.88 -8.70
N THR A 137 11.80 -11.16 -9.34
CA THR A 137 11.87 -11.39 -10.78
C THR A 137 11.05 -12.62 -11.16
N PRO A 138 10.09 -12.52 -12.09
CA PRO A 138 9.29 -13.66 -12.53
C PRO A 138 10.17 -14.72 -13.18
N SER A 139 9.84 -15.99 -12.95
CA SER A 139 10.50 -17.09 -13.63
C SER A 139 10.19 -17.04 -15.14
N SER A 140 11.05 -17.61 -15.93
CA SER A 140 10.87 -17.67 -17.40
C SER A 140 9.63 -18.45 -17.86
N THR A 141 9.00 -19.20 -16.97
CA THR A 141 7.75 -19.93 -17.27
C THR A 141 6.52 -19.05 -17.10
N VAL A 142 6.64 -17.89 -16.47
CA VAL A 142 5.55 -16.93 -16.31
C VAL A 142 5.33 -16.19 -17.64
N ILE A 143 4.11 -16.25 -18.14
CA ILE A 143 3.74 -15.58 -19.39
C ILE A 143 3.51 -14.10 -19.12
N LYS A 144 4.34 -13.26 -19.75
CA LYS A 144 4.26 -11.80 -19.62
C LYS A 144 3.17 -11.24 -20.56
N PRO A 145 2.43 -10.17 -20.18
CA PRO A 145 1.29 -9.68 -20.96
C PRO A 145 1.66 -8.76 -22.13
N PHE A 146 2.92 -8.47 -22.37
CA PHE A 146 3.40 -7.41 -23.28
C PHE A 146 3.03 -7.62 -24.74
N SER A 147 2.80 -8.87 -25.18
CA SER A 147 2.28 -9.17 -26.50
C SER A 147 0.83 -8.70 -26.74
N LEU A 148 0.14 -8.24 -25.69
CA LEU A 148 -1.17 -7.58 -25.81
C LEU A 148 -1.04 -6.09 -26.17
N ILE A 149 0.13 -5.48 -25.92
CA ILE A 149 0.42 -4.09 -26.29
C ILE A 149 0.81 -4.01 -27.77
N THR A 150 1.72 -4.88 -28.21
CA THR A 150 2.22 -4.91 -29.58
C THR A 150 2.53 -6.34 -30.04
N SER A 151 2.44 -6.55 -31.37
CA SER A 151 2.86 -7.81 -32.00
C SER A 151 4.32 -7.78 -32.49
N ASP A 152 5.02 -6.66 -32.36
CA ASP A 152 6.44 -6.54 -32.72
C ASP A 152 7.32 -7.17 -31.64
N ASN A 153 8.02 -8.25 -32.00
CA ASN A 153 8.86 -8.97 -31.05
C ASN A 153 10.03 -8.13 -30.52
N VAL A 154 10.49 -7.11 -31.24
CA VAL A 154 11.56 -6.22 -30.78
C VAL A 154 11.03 -5.31 -29.68
N GLU A 155 9.85 -4.74 -29.85
CA GLU A 155 9.18 -3.94 -28.82
C GLU A 155 8.82 -4.78 -27.59
N VAL A 156 8.29 -6.00 -27.79
CA VAL A 156 7.98 -6.92 -26.68
C VAL A 156 9.26 -7.24 -25.88
N GLN A 157 10.40 -7.47 -26.55
CA GLN A 157 11.66 -7.72 -25.85
C GLN A 157 12.12 -6.47 -25.07
N ALA A 158 12.00 -5.28 -25.65
CA ALA A 158 12.34 -4.04 -24.95
C ALA A 158 11.50 -3.81 -23.68
N MET A 159 10.21 -4.20 -23.69
CA MET A 159 9.35 -4.17 -22.50
C MET A 159 9.80 -5.19 -21.46
N ILE A 160 10.22 -6.39 -21.89
CA ILE A 160 10.77 -7.43 -21.00
C ILE A 160 12.06 -6.93 -20.34
N ASP A 161 12.98 -6.34 -21.13
CA ASP A 161 14.23 -5.79 -20.64
C ASP A 161 13.99 -4.63 -19.65
N ALA A 162 12.97 -3.79 -19.90
CA ALA A 162 12.57 -2.73 -19.00
C ALA A 162 12.04 -3.28 -17.67
N GLU A 163 11.19 -4.30 -17.69
CA GLU A 163 10.67 -4.95 -16.47
C GLU A 163 11.80 -5.60 -15.66
N GLU A 164 12.76 -6.29 -16.30
CA GLU A 164 13.88 -6.91 -15.62
C GLU A 164 14.78 -5.87 -14.89
N ASN A 165 14.76 -4.62 -15.37
CA ASN A 165 15.48 -3.48 -14.81
C ASN A 165 14.55 -2.47 -14.12
N THR A 166 13.36 -2.90 -13.70
CA THR A 166 12.38 -2.01 -13.06
C THR A 166 12.95 -1.27 -11.86
N SER A 167 12.53 -0.03 -11.66
CA SER A 167 12.98 0.83 -10.57
C SER A 167 11.86 1.05 -9.55
N PRO A 168 12.10 0.81 -8.25
CA PRO A 168 11.11 1.06 -7.23
C PRO A 168 10.91 2.55 -6.98
N LEU A 169 9.65 2.99 -6.93
CA LEU A 169 9.22 4.29 -6.47
C LEU A 169 8.34 4.13 -5.24
N LEU A 170 8.94 4.30 -4.07
CA LEU A 170 8.22 4.32 -2.80
C LEU A 170 7.57 5.68 -2.63
N LEU A 171 6.25 5.70 -2.61
CA LEU A 171 5.38 6.86 -2.50
C LEU A 171 4.83 6.91 -1.08
N SER A 172 5.10 7.98 -0.33
CA SER A 172 4.67 8.08 1.06
C SER A 172 4.22 9.48 1.42
N ASP A 173 3.41 9.57 2.45
CA ASP A 173 3.21 10.79 3.23
C ASP A 173 4.21 10.83 4.40
N TRP A 174 4.29 11.99 5.04
CA TRP A 174 5.24 12.24 6.12
C TRP A 174 4.65 13.17 7.16
N ARG A 175 4.87 12.86 8.45
CA ARG A 175 4.48 13.69 9.59
C ARG A 175 5.69 14.16 10.40
N LEU A 176 5.59 15.35 11.01
CA LEU A 176 6.60 15.89 11.92
C LEU A 176 6.62 15.17 13.27
N LEU A 177 5.49 14.63 13.69
CA LEU A 177 5.33 13.85 14.91
C LEU A 177 5.57 12.36 14.63
N THR A 178 6.07 11.64 15.64
CA THR A 178 6.22 10.19 15.59
C THR A 178 4.87 9.49 15.74
N SER A 179 4.79 8.23 15.32
CA SER A 179 3.57 7.42 15.48
C SER A 179 3.09 7.37 16.92
N GLU A 180 4.00 7.22 17.89
CA GLU A 180 3.67 7.20 19.32
C GLU A 180 3.15 8.55 19.81
N GLN A 181 3.77 9.67 19.40
CA GLN A 181 3.29 11.02 19.76
C GLN A 181 1.87 11.29 19.21
N ILE A 182 1.59 10.80 18.02
CA ILE A 182 0.25 10.88 17.41
C ILE A 182 -0.74 10.04 18.22
N TRP A 183 -0.39 8.79 18.52
CA TRP A 183 -1.26 7.89 19.29
C TRP A 183 -1.61 8.44 20.67
N ASP A 184 -0.60 8.90 21.42
CA ASP A 184 -0.79 9.55 22.72
C ASP A 184 -1.73 10.76 22.64
N ALA A 185 -1.60 11.56 21.58
CA ALA A 185 -2.44 12.73 21.36
C ALA A 185 -3.88 12.36 20.94
N GLU A 186 -4.07 11.32 20.16
CA GLU A 186 -5.39 10.77 19.80
C GLU A 186 -6.11 10.25 21.05
N GLU A 187 -5.45 9.44 21.89
CA GLU A 187 -6.01 8.95 23.14
C GLU A 187 -6.39 10.09 24.09
N ALA A 188 -5.49 11.06 24.25
CA ALA A 188 -5.73 12.19 25.17
C ALA A 188 -6.79 13.17 24.67
N SER A 189 -6.89 13.37 23.35
CA SER A 189 -7.81 14.33 22.73
C SER A 189 -9.15 13.71 22.35
N GLY A 190 -9.20 12.42 22.03
CA GLY A 190 -10.34 11.75 21.43
C GLY A 190 -10.59 12.11 19.97
N VAL A 191 -9.57 12.68 19.26
CA VAL A 191 -9.69 13.21 17.89
C VAL A 191 -8.78 12.44 16.95
N ASP A 192 -9.30 12.02 15.81
CA ASP A 192 -8.57 11.33 14.74
C ASP A 192 -7.57 12.28 14.03
N ALA A 193 -6.32 11.86 13.90
CA ALA A 193 -5.19 12.66 13.40
C ALA A 193 -4.80 12.30 11.97
N PHE A 194 -5.61 12.62 11.01
CA PHE A 194 -5.48 12.22 9.62
C PHE A 194 -4.69 13.19 8.70
N CYS A 195 -4.00 14.21 9.24
CA CYS A 195 -3.26 15.17 8.44
C CYS A 195 -1.76 14.79 8.33
N ALA A 196 -1.19 14.99 7.15
CA ALA A 196 0.24 14.88 6.89
C ALA A 196 0.91 16.26 6.72
N ASN A 197 2.25 16.30 6.78
CA ASN A 197 3.01 17.54 6.62
C ASN A 197 3.71 17.63 5.25
N ALA A 198 4.01 16.49 4.62
CA ALA A 198 4.62 16.42 3.29
C ALA A 198 4.26 15.13 2.56
N LEU A 199 4.51 15.10 1.24
CA LEU A 199 4.55 13.89 0.43
C LEU A 199 5.98 13.64 -0.03
N LEU A 200 6.37 12.36 -0.14
CA LEU A 200 7.73 11.95 -0.48
C LEU A 200 7.74 10.89 -1.60
N ILE A 201 8.69 11.01 -2.49
CA ILE A 201 9.03 9.98 -3.49
C ILE A 201 10.43 9.47 -3.16
N ASN A 202 10.56 8.17 -2.85
CA ASN A 202 11.81 7.57 -2.37
C ASN A 202 12.45 8.34 -1.20
N GLY A 203 11.62 8.77 -0.23
CA GLY A 203 12.07 9.52 0.94
C GLY A 203 12.47 10.99 0.68
N LYS A 204 12.31 11.47 -0.55
CA LYS A 204 12.68 12.83 -0.98
C LYS A 204 11.43 13.68 -1.23
N GLY A 205 11.47 14.94 -0.79
CA GLY A 205 10.39 15.91 -0.92
C GLY A 205 10.63 17.13 -0.08
N SER A 206 9.63 18.01 -0.01
CA SER A 206 9.65 19.27 0.76
C SER A 206 8.28 19.54 1.33
N MET A 207 8.20 20.28 2.44
CA MET A 207 6.93 20.82 2.91
C MET A 207 6.58 22.07 2.09
N THR A 208 5.44 22.01 1.40
CA THR A 208 4.91 23.14 0.62
C THR A 208 3.77 23.79 1.38
N CYS A 209 3.87 25.09 1.61
CA CYS A 209 2.82 25.88 2.26
C CYS A 209 2.14 26.78 1.24
N PHE A 210 0.81 26.69 1.17
CA PHE A 210 -0.03 27.59 0.38
C PHE A 210 -0.50 28.74 1.27
N SER A 211 -0.72 29.91 0.67
CA SER A 211 -1.47 30.98 1.34
C SER A 211 -2.92 30.56 1.56
N GLN A 212 -3.62 31.14 2.54
CA GLN A 212 -5.02 30.82 2.80
C GLN A 212 -5.91 31.10 1.57
N ASP A 213 -5.59 32.14 0.78
CA ASP A 213 -6.34 32.45 -0.45
C ASP A 213 -6.14 31.36 -1.52
N GLU A 214 -4.93 30.81 -1.65
CA GLU A 214 -4.67 29.66 -2.55
C GLU A 214 -5.41 28.41 -2.06
N ILE A 215 -5.34 28.11 -0.76
CA ILE A 215 -6.08 26.98 -0.14
C ILE A 215 -7.58 27.12 -0.44
N ASN A 216 -8.16 28.29 -0.18
CA ASN A 216 -9.58 28.55 -0.44
C ASN A 216 -9.94 28.41 -1.92
N GLY A 217 -9.03 28.80 -2.83
CA GLY A 217 -9.20 28.67 -4.27
C GLY A 217 -9.13 27.20 -4.75
N LEU A 218 -8.31 26.38 -4.09
CA LEU A 218 -8.13 24.95 -4.39
C LEU A 218 -9.18 24.06 -3.72
N THR A 219 -9.86 24.51 -2.65
CA THR A 219 -10.86 23.73 -1.91
C THR A 219 -11.97 23.25 -2.83
N THR A 220 -12.12 21.94 -2.96
CA THR A 220 -13.08 21.28 -3.84
C THR A 220 -14.54 21.42 -3.37
N PRO A 221 -15.53 21.17 -4.23
CA PRO A 221 -16.94 21.15 -3.82
C PRO A 221 -17.22 20.09 -2.73
N ALA A 222 -16.59 18.93 -2.78
CA ALA A 222 -16.72 17.88 -1.77
C ALA A 222 -16.17 18.35 -0.41
N GLN A 223 -14.98 18.93 -0.40
CA GLN A 223 -14.39 19.54 0.80
C GLN A 223 -15.26 20.65 1.39
N LYS A 224 -15.79 21.55 0.55
CA LYS A 224 -16.71 22.61 0.99
C LYS A 224 -17.99 22.04 1.62
N GLY A 225 -18.48 20.92 1.10
CA GLY A 225 -19.63 20.21 1.67
C GLY A 225 -19.35 19.69 3.08
N ALA A 226 -18.18 19.11 3.32
CA ALA A 226 -17.77 18.60 4.62
C ALA A 226 -17.41 19.72 5.63
N LEU A 227 -16.81 20.80 5.18
CA LEU A 227 -16.41 21.95 6.01
C LEU A 227 -17.59 22.82 6.49
N GLY A 228 -18.70 22.84 5.75
CA GLY A 228 -19.81 23.75 6.05
C GLY A 228 -19.39 25.22 6.00
N ASN A 229 -19.25 25.87 7.16
CA ASN A 229 -18.83 27.28 7.28
C ASN A 229 -17.32 27.43 7.62
N GLU A 230 -16.61 26.32 7.81
CA GLU A 230 -15.19 26.33 8.14
C GLU A 230 -14.32 26.34 6.86
N THR A 231 -13.02 26.50 7.03
CA THR A 231 -12.00 26.44 5.98
C THR A 231 -10.99 25.36 6.29
N LEU A 232 -10.28 24.86 5.29
CA LEU A 232 -9.08 24.07 5.50
C LEU A 232 -8.06 24.91 6.30
N THR A 233 -7.28 24.21 7.10
CA THR A 233 -6.21 24.83 7.94
C THR A 233 -5.05 25.33 7.09
N ASP A 234 -4.05 25.96 7.70
CA ASP A 234 -2.84 26.44 7.02
C ASP A 234 -1.91 25.33 6.49
N ILE A 235 -2.14 24.05 6.90
CA ILE A 235 -1.55 22.87 6.25
C ILE A 235 -2.50 22.26 5.19
N ALA A 236 -3.51 23.00 4.78
CA ALA A 236 -4.53 22.62 3.79
C ALA A 236 -5.26 21.32 4.14
N CYS A 237 -5.47 21.02 5.42
CA CYS A 237 -6.17 19.85 5.93
C CYS A 237 -7.51 20.25 6.59
N PHE A 238 -8.44 19.30 6.73
CA PHE A 238 -9.64 19.52 7.53
C PHE A 238 -9.25 19.93 8.96
N PRO A 239 -9.97 20.89 9.57
CA PRO A 239 -9.73 21.28 10.96
C PRO A 239 -10.16 20.17 11.94
N PRO A 240 -9.64 20.16 13.18
CA PRO A 240 -9.99 19.14 14.17
C PRO A 240 -11.48 19.11 14.53
N THR A 241 -12.22 20.18 14.30
CA THR A 241 -13.69 20.25 14.44
C THR A 241 -14.44 19.33 13.49
N VAL A 242 -13.88 19.03 12.31
CA VAL A 242 -14.40 18.02 11.39
C VAL A 242 -13.99 16.62 11.83
N ALA A 243 -12.75 16.46 12.32
CA ALA A 243 -12.20 15.18 12.74
C ALA A 243 -12.83 14.59 14.01
N GLN A 244 -13.28 15.44 14.93
CA GLN A 244 -13.83 15.02 16.23
C GLN A 244 -15.21 14.35 16.14
N GLY A 245 -16.00 14.64 15.09
CA GLY A 245 -17.38 14.17 14.99
C GLY A 245 -18.23 14.55 16.21
N ASP A 246 -19.23 13.73 16.53
CA ASP A 246 -20.12 13.88 17.71
C ASP A 246 -19.59 13.16 18.97
N PHE A 247 -18.31 12.76 18.98
CA PHE A 247 -17.70 12.01 20.08
C PHE A 247 -17.17 12.94 21.19
N PRO A 248 -17.03 12.43 22.44
CA PRO A 248 -16.32 13.15 23.49
C PRO A 248 -14.88 13.48 23.05
N HIS A 249 -14.48 14.74 23.23
CA HIS A 249 -13.15 15.20 22.80
C HIS A 249 -12.59 16.27 23.74
N ASN A 250 -11.25 16.38 23.75
CA ASN A 250 -10.49 17.36 24.52
C ASN A 250 -9.50 18.10 23.60
N PRO A 251 -9.90 19.18 22.93
CA PRO A 251 -9.03 19.90 21.98
C PRO A 251 -7.72 20.44 22.60
N SER A 252 -7.66 20.60 23.94
CA SER A 252 -6.45 21.09 24.61
C SER A 252 -5.32 20.05 24.66
N ALA A 253 -5.58 18.79 24.35
CA ALA A 253 -4.60 17.72 24.25
C ALA A 253 -4.05 17.55 22.83
N LEU A 254 -4.62 18.24 21.82
CA LEU A 254 -4.09 18.24 20.46
C LEU A 254 -2.72 18.92 20.41
N LEU A 255 -1.79 18.28 19.72
CA LEU A 255 -0.49 18.90 19.42
C LEU A 255 -0.66 19.87 18.24
N PRO A 256 -0.10 21.09 18.31
CA PRO A 256 -0.34 22.11 17.27
C PRO A 256 -0.03 21.64 15.85
N THR A 257 1.06 20.86 15.69
CA THR A 257 1.54 20.37 14.38
C THR A 257 0.68 19.25 13.76
N MET A 258 -0.33 18.75 14.47
CA MET A 258 -1.26 17.75 13.93
C MET A 258 -2.18 18.32 12.84
N PHE A 259 -2.61 19.58 13.00
CA PHE A 259 -3.60 20.21 12.13
C PHE A 259 -3.20 21.61 11.62
N TYR A 260 -2.15 22.20 12.18
CA TYR A 260 -1.75 23.59 11.91
C TYR A 260 -0.22 23.73 11.87
N GLY A 261 0.25 24.91 11.48
CA GLY A 261 1.65 25.31 11.61
C GLY A 261 2.48 24.96 10.39
N CYS A 262 1.97 25.21 9.19
CA CYS A 262 2.75 25.01 7.97
C CYS A 262 4.01 25.87 7.99
N THR A 263 5.16 25.21 7.87
CA THR A 263 6.46 25.88 7.74
C THR A 263 7.16 25.33 6.49
N PRO A 264 7.35 26.15 5.44
CA PRO A 264 7.94 25.65 4.21
C PRO A 264 9.37 25.20 4.44
N SER A 265 9.76 24.12 3.79
CA SER A 265 11.10 23.56 3.87
C SER A 265 11.70 23.30 2.49
N GLN A 266 12.98 22.96 2.44
CA GLN A 266 13.66 22.52 1.22
C GLN A 266 14.35 21.19 1.50
N GLY A 267 13.82 20.13 0.91
CA GLY A 267 14.43 18.81 0.86
C GLY A 267 14.93 18.47 -0.54
N PRO A 268 15.63 17.36 -0.71
CA PRO A 268 16.05 16.89 -2.02
C PRO A 268 14.85 16.47 -2.87
N GLN A 269 14.96 16.62 -4.19
CA GLN A 269 14.00 16.13 -5.16
C GLN A 269 14.48 14.79 -5.74
N GLN A 270 13.57 13.83 -5.97
CA GLN A 270 13.90 12.61 -6.68
C GLN A 270 14.11 12.92 -8.16
N VAL A 271 15.18 12.37 -8.73
CA VAL A 271 15.44 12.36 -10.18
C VAL A 271 15.49 10.90 -10.62
N ILE A 272 14.89 10.63 -11.76
CA ILE A 272 14.94 9.34 -12.46
C ILE A 272 15.61 9.64 -13.80
N ASP A 273 16.82 9.15 -13.96
CA ASP A 273 17.57 9.29 -15.20
C ASP A 273 17.10 8.23 -16.21
N VAL A 274 16.88 8.65 -17.45
CA VAL A 274 16.38 7.81 -18.53
C VAL A 274 17.33 7.89 -19.71
N ASP A 275 17.84 6.75 -20.14
CA ASP A 275 18.60 6.61 -21.38
C ASP A 275 17.62 6.73 -22.57
N PRO A 276 17.77 7.77 -23.44
CA PRO A 276 16.88 7.97 -24.57
C PRO A 276 16.98 6.88 -25.66
N ASP A 277 18.01 6.04 -25.61
CA ASP A 277 18.17 4.90 -26.50
C ASP A 277 17.36 3.67 -26.04
N CYS A 278 16.87 3.66 -24.78
CA CYS A 278 15.96 2.64 -24.26
C CYS A 278 14.51 2.97 -24.64
N PRO A 279 13.78 2.10 -25.40
CA PRO A 279 12.41 2.41 -25.82
C PRO A 279 11.40 2.52 -24.67
N TYR A 280 11.65 1.85 -23.56
CA TYR A 280 10.79 1.80 -22.39
C TYR A 280 11.61 1.81 -21.10
N ILE A 281 11.04 2.42 -20.06
CA ILE A 281 11.43 2.17 -18.66
C ILE A 281 10.28 1.53 -17.90
N SER A 282 10.62 0.79 -16.85
CA SER A 282 9.64 0.23 -15.91
C SER A 282 9.79 0.85 -14.53
N LEU A 283 8.66 1.20 -13.92
CA LEU A 283 8.60 1.75 -12.58
C LEU A 283 7.62 0.95 -11.73
N ASP A 284 8.01 0.61 -10.50
CA ASP A 284 7.15 -0.02 -9.51
C ASP A 284 6.67 1.01 -8.49
N LEU A 285 5.46 1.53 -8.70
CA LEU A 285 4.82 2.52 -7.85
C LEU A 285 4.27 1.81 -6.61
N THR A 286 4.92 1.96 -5.46
CA THR A 286 4.54 1.33 -4.20
C THR A 286 4.06 2.37 -3.20
N SER A 287 2.80 2.29 -2.78
CA SER A 287 2.27 3.17 -1.73
C SER A 287 2.68 2.69 -0.34
N ALA A 288 3.70 3.30 0.21
CA ALA A 288 4.07 3.22 1.63
C ALA A 288 3.49 4.41 2.43
N ALA A 289 2.41 5.02 1.94
CA ALA A 289 1.70 6.08 2.64
C ALA A 289 0.95 5.53 3.85
N GLY A 290 1.04 6.21 4.98
CA GLY A 290 0.33 5.87 6.20
C GLY A 290 -1.07 6.44 6.30
N LEU A 291 -1.36 7.54 5.59
CA LEU A 291 -2.61 8.30 5.76
C LEU A 291 -3.38 8.53 4.47
N LEU A 292 -2.68 9.05 3.44
CA LEU A 292 -3.32 9.62 2.27
C LEU A 292 -3.32 8.64 1.09
N HIS A 293 -4.45 8.53 0.41
CA HIS A 293 -4.46 8.00 -0.95
C HIS A 293 -3.71 8.97 -1.84
N LEU A 294 -2.93 8.47 -2.77
CA LEU A 294 -2.08 9.27 -3.64
C LEU A 294 -2.62 9.25 -5.07
N THR A 295 -2.41 10.34 -5.80
CA THR A 295 -2.62 10.40 -7.24
C THR A 295 -1.29 10.69 -7.91
N PHE A 296 -0.92 9.87 -8.90
CA PHE A 296 0.37 9.90 -9.58
C PHE A 296 0.21 10.13 -11.08
N SER A 297 1.09 10.93 -11.68
CA SER A 297 1.20 11.10 -13.13
C SER A 297 2.61 11.54 -13.53
N ILE A 298 2.98 11.32 -14.79
CA ILE A 298 4.19 11.84 -15.43
C ILE A 298 3.75 12.78 -16.55
N ASP A 299 4.15 14.05 -16.47
CA ASP A 299 3.76 15.06 -17.44
C ASP A 299 4.09 14.64 -18.87
N GLU A 300 3.16 14.85 -19.80
CA GLU A 300 3.30 14.54 -21.23
C GLU A 300 3.54 13.06 -21.59
N HIS A 301 3.60 12.14 -20.61
CA HIS A 301 3.73 10.70 -20.81
C HIS A 301 2.43 9.98 -20.48
N PHE A 302 2.16 8.90 -21.19
CA PHE A 302 1.24 7.87 -20.74
C PHE A 302 2.02 6.70 -20.13
N MET A 303 1.31 5.84 -19.43
CA MET A 303 1.86 4.65 -18.78
C MET A 303 1.03 3.43 -19.17
N TRP A 304 1.68 2.32 -19.45
CA TRP A 304 1.02 1.02 -19.52
C TRP A 304 1.07 0.36 -18.14
N VAL A 305 -0.05 0.31 -17.43
CA VAL A 305 -0.15 -0.47 -16.20
C VAL A 305 -0.23 -1.94 -16.58
N TYR A 306 0.76 -2.74 -16.20
CA TYR A 306 0.85 -4.14 -16.58
C TYR A 306 0.75 -5.13 -15.40
N ALA A 307 0.89 -4.64 -14.16
CA ALA A 307 0.68 -5.44 -12.96
C ALA A 307 0.13 -4.59 -11.81
N ILE A 308 -0.67 -5.21 -10.94
CA ILE A 308 -1.20 -4.63 -9.70
C ILE A 308 -0.97 -5.64 -8.58
N ASP A 309 -0.44 -5.16 -7.44
CA ASP A 309 -0.14 -5.96 -6.26
C ASP A 309 0.69 -7.22 -6.57
N GLY A 310 1.66 -7.10 -7.51
CA GLY A 310 2.52 -8.19 -7.94
C GLY A 310 1.81 -9.25 -8.80
N HIS A 311 0.64 -8.96 -9.37
CA HIS A 311 -0.07 -9.83 -10.30
C HIS A 311 -0.23 -9.16 -11.66
N TYR A 312 0.11 -9.85 -12.76
CA TYR A 312 -0.08 -9.31 -14.10
C TYR A 312 -1.55 -9.08 -14.42
N ILE A 313 -1.80 -8.02 -15.18
CA ILE A 313 -3.10 -7.68 -15.76
C ILE A 313 -2.98 -7.58 -17.29
N GLU A 314 -4.10 -7.60 -17.99
CA GLU A 314 -4.14 -7.11 -19.36
C GLU A 314 -3.73 -5.64 -19.33
N PRO A 315 -2.66 -5.21 -20.06
CA PRO A 315 -2.11 -3.86 -19.91
C PRO A 315 -3.11 -2.77 -20.27
N VAL A 316 -3.18 -1.74 -19.43
CA VAL A 316 -4.09 -0.59 -19.60
C VAL A 316 -3.27 0.68 -19.78
N GLU A 317 -3.52 1.42 -20.87
CA GLU A 317 -2.92 2.73 -21.11
C GLU A 317 -3.63 3.82 -20.32
N VAL A 318 -2.87 4.59 -19.53
CA VAL A 318 -3.39 5.66 -18.67
C VAL A 318 -2.44 6.85 -18.59
N ASN A 319 -2.96 8.02 -18.17
CA ASN A 319 -2.14 9.21 -17.88
C ASN A 319 -1.94 9.41 -16.38
N ALA A 320 -2.85 8.88 -15.55
CA ALA A 320 -2.80 9.03 -14.11
C ALA A 320 -3.34 7.79 -13.39
N ILE A 321 -2.86 7.58 -12.16
CA ILE A 321 -3.25 6.45 -11.32
C ILE A 321 -3.58 6.97 -9.92
N ASN A 322 -4.75 6.58 -9.39
CA ASN A 322 -5.07 6.70 -7.98
C ASN A 322 -4.48 5.49 -7.25
N ILE A 323 -3.66 5.74 -6.25
CA ILE A 323 -2.88 4.72 -5.55
C ILE A 323 -3.31 4.69 -4.08
N PRO A 324 -4.18 3.75 -3.67
CA PRO A 324 -4.51 3.55 -2.25
C PRO A 324 -3.29 3.08 -1.44
N ASN A 325 -3.34 3.28 -0.12
CA ASN A 325 -2.29 2.83 0.80
C ASN A 325 -2.09 1.32 0.70
N GLY A 326 -0.83 0.87 0.58
CA GLY A 326 -0.46 -0.54 0.45
C GLY A 326 -0.51 -1.10 -0.96
N ASN A 327 -1.18 -0.47 -1.93
CA ASN A 327 -1.22 -0.95 -3.31
C ASN A 327 0.10 -0.70 -4.06
N ARG A 328 0.38 -1.56 -5.04
CA ARG A 328 1.53 -1.46 -5.93
C ARG A 328 1.07 -1.58 -7.37
N TYR A 329 1.62 -0.71 -8.23
CA TYR A 329 1.34 -0.68 -9.67
C TYR A 329 2.65 -0.72 -10.43
N SER A 330 2.85 -1.75 -11.26
CA SER A 330 4.00 -1.81 -12.17
C SER A 330 3.60 -1.21 -13.51
N VAL A 331 4.38 -0.22 -13.97
CA VAL A 331 4.07 0.53 -15.18
C VAL A 331 5.25 0.56 -16.15
N LEU A 332 4.96 0.43 -17.45
CA LEU A 332 5.90 0.77 -18.52
C LEU A 332 5.65 2.19 -19.00
N VAL A 333 6.70 2.97 -19.11
CA VAL A 333 6.68 4.33 -19.66
C VAL A 333 7.46 4.33 -20.97
N PRO A 334 6.83 4.64 -22.10
CA PRO A 334 7.53 4.79 -23.37
C PRO A 334 8.50 6.00 -23.35
N VAL A 335 9.72 5.80 -23.74
CA VAL A 335 10.75 6.83 -23.85
C VAL A 335 10.71 7.42 -25.27
N ASN A 336 9.67 8.19 -25.55
CA ASN A 336 9.39 8.68 -26.90
C ASN A 336 9.19 10.20 -26.98
N GLN A 337 9.50 10.91 -25.89
CA GLN A 337 9.39 12.35 -25.85
C GLN A 337 10.72 13.03 -26.26
N THR A 338 10.63 14.32 -26.55
CA THR A 338 11.83 15.13 -26.82
C THR A 338 12.73 15.17 -25.58
N PRO A 339 14.05 14.93 -25.68
CA PRO A 339 14.95 14.98 -24.54
C PRO A 339 14.81 16.25 -23.70
N GLY A 340 14.76 16.10 -22.36
CA GLY A 340 14.54 17.19 -21.41
C GLY A 340 14.06 16.66 -20.06
N ASP A 341 13.77 17.58 -19.14
CA ASP A 341 13.21 17.28 -17.82
C ASP A 341 11.67 17.29 -17.90
N TYR A 342 11.06 16.23 -17.41
CA TYR A 342 9.60 16.12 -17.26
C TYR A 342 9.23 15.98 -15.79
N THR A 343 8.16 16.67 -15.39
CA THR A 343 7.71 16.61 -14.00
C THR A 343 6.93 15.32 -13.75
N ILE A 344 7.37 14.57 -12.77
CA ILE A 344 6.57 13.53 -12.11
C ILE A 344 5.79 14.23 -11.01
N ARG A 345 4.46 14.03 -10.99
CA ARG A 345 3.57 14.63 -9.99
C ARG A 345 2.96 13.58 -9.09
N MET A 346 3.00 13.86 -7.80
CA MET A 346 2.25 13.14 -6.80
C MET A 346 1.49 14.12 -5.92
N VAL A 347 0.19 13.91 -5.80
CA VAL A 347 -0.70 14.75 -4.99
C VAL A 347 -1.55 13.88 -4.07
N SER A 348 -2.12 14.48 -3.02
CA SER A 348 -3.15 13.83 -2.23
C SER A 348 -4.39 13.59 -3.09
N GLY A 349 -4.82 12.34 -3.20
CA GLY A 349 -6.10 11.95 -3.77
C GLY A 349 -7.23 11.89 -2.73
N SER A 350 -6.92 12.17 -1.48
CA SER A 350 -7.85 12.12 -0.35
C SER A 350 -8.53 13.47 -0.13
N ASN A 351 -9.83 13.46 0.17
CA ASN A 351 -10.61 14.68 0.39
C ASN A 351 -10.18 15.48 1.64
N GLN A 352 -9.55 14.83 2.64
CA GLN A 352 -9.23 15.51 3.90
C GLN A 352 -8.12 16.54 3.79
N GLN A 353 -7.25 16.49 2.76
CA GLN A 353 -6.09 17.38 2.68
C GLN A 353 -5.61 17.61 1.24
N ILE A 354 -5.11 18.82 0.97
CA ILE A 354 -4.44 19.18 -0.28
C ILE A 354 -2.93 19.21 -0.02
N LEU A 355 -2.22 18.25 -0.59
CA LEU A 355 -0.75 18.17 -0.56
C LEU A 355 -0.22 17.74 -1.92
N ASN A 356 1.00 18.17 -2.23
CA ASN A 356 1.69 17.79 -3.46
C ASN A 356 3.20 17.66 -3.26
N THR A 357 3.82 16.84 -4.10
CA THR A 357 5.28 16.80 -4.31
C THR A 357 5.56 16.52 -5.77
N THR A 358 6.81 16.74 -6.19
CA THR A 358 7.25 16.46 -7.56
C THR A 358 8.60 15.76 -7.56
N ALA A 359 8.81 14.92 -8.59
CA ALA A 359 10.10 14.38 -8.97
C ALA A 359 10.40 14.77 -10.44
N ILE A 360 11.56 14.41 -10.93
CA ILE A 360 12.00 14.70 -12.31
C ILE A 360 12.24 13.36 -13.03
N LEU A 361 11.64 13.22 -14.20
CA LEU A 361 12.05 12.26 -15.21
C LEU A 361 13.03 12.98 -16.14
N HIS A 362 14.33 12.64 -16.04
CA HIS A 362 15.41 13.29 -16.77
C HIS A 362 15.88 12.42 -17.93
N TYR A 363 15.71 12.92 -19.17
CA TYR A 363 16.31 12.28 -20.33
C TYR A 363 17.79 12.64 -20.40
N GLU A 364 18.66 11.64 -20.27
CA GLU A 364 20.11 11.82 -20.37
C GLU A 364 20.51 12.49 -21.70
N ASP A 365 21.68 13.09 -21.76
CA ASP A 365 22.16 13.86 -22.91
C ASP A 365 21.35 15.11 -23.27
N SER A 366 20.44 15.55 -22.43
CA SER A 366 19.75 16.82 -22.63
C SER A 366 20.51 17.99 -21.99
N ASP A 367 20.88 18.99 -22.78
CA ASP A 367 21.48 20.25 -22.28
C ASP A 367 20.44 21.15 -21.57
N GLN A 368 19.16 20.76 -21.56
CA GLN A 368 18.05 21.56 -21.05
C GLN A 368 17.49 20.98 -19.73
N LEU A 369 18.01 21.47 -18.62
CA LEU A 369 17.66 21.03 -17.28
C LEU A 369 16.31 21.49 -16.75
N LYS A 370 15.58 22.38 -17.44
CA LYS A 370 14.26 22.85 -17.01
C LYS A 370 13.34 23.13 -18.19
N ARG A 371 12.37 22.27 -18.35
CA ARG A 371 11.23 22.45 -19.25
C ARG A 371 9.96 22.66 -18.42
N THR A 372 9.06 23.53 -18.88
CA THR A 372 7.70 23.54 -18.36
C THR A 372 6.91 22.49 -19.13
N SER A 373 6.60 21.39 -18.45
CA SER A 373 5.79 20.30 -19.02
C SER A 373 4.30 20.47 -18.71
N ASN A 374 3.44 19.90 -19.55
CA ASN A 374 1.99 19.98 -19.38
C ASN A 374 1.51 18.85 -18.44
N SER A 375 0.78 19.22 -17.40
CA SER A 375 0.27 18.29 -16.41
C SER A 375 -0.99 17.57 -16.86
N TRP A 376 -1.11 16.28 -16.49
CA TRP A 376 -2.35 15.50 -16.62
C TRP A 376 -3.30 15.70 -15.43
N ILE A 377 -2.76 16.03 -14.24
CA ILE A 377 -3.54 16.17 -13.01
C ILE A 377 -3.44 17.58 -12.42
N THR A 378 -4.48 18.00 -11.73
CA THR A 378 -4.50 19.22 -10.92
C THR A 378 -3.84 19.01 -9.56
N LEU A 379 -3.60 20.06 -8.79
CA LEU A 379 -3.08 19.99 -7.42
C LEU A 379 -4.04 19.28 -6.44
N THR A 380 -5.27 19.06 -6.83
CA THR A 380 -6.30 18.35 -6.05
C THR A 380 -6.59 16.94 -6.60
N GLY A 381 -5.74 16.41 -7.48
CA GLY A 381 -5.85 15.06 -8.02
C GLY A 381 -6.90 14.87 -9.13
N GLY A 382 -7.58 15.93 -9.54
CA GLY A 382 -8.54 15.87 -10.64
C GLY A 382 -7.88 15.98 -12.02
N ASN A 383 -8.69 15.81 -13.09
CA ASN A 383 -8.24 15.97 -14.48
C ASN A 383 -7.78 17.40 -14.75
N ALA A 384 -6.56 17.59 -15.27
CA ALA A 384 -6.10 18.87 -15.76
C ALA A 384 -6.61 19.16 -17.19
N THR A 385 -6.86 18.12 -17.98
CA THR A 385 -7.41 18.18 -19.33
C THR A 385 -8.56 17.19 -19.51
N VAL A 386 -9.40 17.40 -20.53
CA VAL A 386 -10.51 16.47 -20.86
C VAL A 386 -10.01 15.12 -21.37
N ASP A 387 -8.77 15.05 -21.83
CA ASP A 387 -8.15 13.85 -22.39
C ASP A 387 -7.40 13.02 -21.32
N THR A 388 -7.38 13.47 -20.06
CA THR A 388 -6.74 12.71 -18.97
C THR A 388 -7.51 11.42 -18.69
N VAL A 389 -6.83 10.28 -18.84
CA VAL A 389 -7.35 8.94 -18.56
C VAL A 389 -6.77 8.43 -17.26
N PHE A 390 -7.65 8.14 -16.30
CA PHE A 390 -7.31 7.46 -15.04
C PHE A 390 -7.50 5.96 -15.17
N LEU A 391 -6.69 5.19 -14.42
CA LEU A 391 -6.93 3.77 -14.24
C LEU A 391 -8.26 3.54 -13.52
N ASP A 392 -9.14 2.74 -14.12
CA ASP A 392 -10.30 2.17 -13.43
C ASP A 392 -9.90 0.83 -12.80
N ASP A 393 -9.55 0.88 -11.53
CA ASP A 393 -9.04 -0.23 -10.74
C ASP A 393 -10.05 -1.37 -10.56
N THR A 394 -11.33 -1.10 -10.80
CA THR A 394 -12.43 -2.06 -10.64
C THR A 394 -12.67 -2.91 -11.89
N SER A 395 -12.16 -2.46 -13.03
CA SER A 395 -12.37 -3.09 -14.34
C SER A 395 -11.15 -3.80 -14.90
N VAL A 396 -9.99 -3.76 -14.21
CA VAL A 396 -8.77 -4.45 -14.66
C VAL A 396 -8.97 -5.96 -14.70
N VAL A 397 -8.40 -6.60 -15.71
CA VAL A 397 -8.50 -8.03 -15.95
C VAL A 397 -7.16 -8.70 -15.59
N PRO A 398 -7.12 -9.69 -14.68
CA PRO A 398 -5.90 -10.44 -14.38
C PRO A 398 -5.39 -11.18 -15.63
N TYR A 399 -4.08 -11.29 -15.77
CA TYR A 399 -3.46 -12.01 -16.88
C TYR A 399 -2.60 -13.17 -16.39
N PRO A 400 -2.91 -14.41 -16.81
CA PRO A 400 -4.12 -14.80 -17.55
C PRO A 400 -5.40 -14.59 -16.73
N ALA A 401 -6.53 -14.38 -17.40
CA ALA A 401 -7.83 -14.23 -16.75
C ALA A 401 -8.20 -15.46 -15.91
N ILE A 402 -8.62 -15.24 -14.67
CA ILE A 402 -9.00 -16.29 -13.71
C ILE A 402 -10.35 -15.95 -13.10
N ALA A 403 -11.26 -16.92 -13.09
CA ALA A 403 -12.55 -16.77 -12.41
C ALA A 403 -12.49 -17.38 -10.99
N PRO A 404 -13.05 -16.71 -9.98
CA PRO A 404 -13.23 -17.31 -8.66
C PRO A 404 -14.32 -18.40 -8.70
N SER A 405 -14.29 -19.33 -7.74
CA SER A 405 -15.35 -20.33 -7.60
C SER A 405 -16.72 -19.68 -7.36
N THR A 406 -17.75 -20.24 -7.94
CA THR A 406 -19.15 -19.87 -7.62
C THR A 406 -19.67 -20.58 -6.38
N ASN A 407 -18.97 -21.63 -5.90
CA ASN A 407 -19.35 -22.37 -4.70
C ASN A 407 -18.60 -21.82 -3.49
N VAL A 408 -19.32 -21.14 -2.61
CA VAL A 408 -18.82 -20.43 -1.42
C VAL A 408 -19.32 -21.13 -0.16
N ALA A 409 -18.42 -21.41 0.77
CA ALA A 409 -18.73 -22.10 2.01
C ALA A 409 -19.34 -21.16 3.06
N ALA A 410 -18.91 -19.90 3.10
CA ALA A 410 -19.37 -18.90 4.07
C ALA A 410 -19.31 -17.49 3.50
N THR A 411 -20.23 -16.63 3.98
CA THR A 411 -20.21 -15.18 3.76
C THR A 411 -20.16 -14.50 5.13
N TYR A 412 -19.15 -13.65 5.35
CA TYR A 412 -19.01 -12.85 6.56
C TYR A 412 -19.29 -11.39 6.25
N PHE A 413 -19.93 -10.71 7.20
CA PHE A 413 -20.27 -9.29 7.10
C PHE A 413 -19.42 -8.51 8.10
N LEU A 414 -18.67 -7.56 7.61
CA LEU A 414 -17.75 -6.71 8.36
C LEU A 414 -18.24 -5.27 8.24
N THR A 415 -18.34 -4.58 9.37
CA THR A 415 -18.82 -3.19 9.39
C THR A 415 -17.68 -2.27 9.80
N ILE A 416 -17.44 -1.23 8.99
CA ILE A 416 -16.55 -0.14 9.32
C ILE A 416 -17.36 0.96 9.98
N SER A 417 -17.01 1.28 11.24
CA SER A 417 -17.62 2.38 11.99
C SER A 417 -16.67 2.87 13.09
N HIS A 418 -16.99 4.02 13.67
CA HIS A 418 -16.29 4.51 14.87
C HIS A 418 -16.73 3.77 16.12
N PHE A 419 -15.86 3.65 17.12
CA PHE A 419 -16.09 2.92 18.37
C PHE A 419 -15.82 3.78 19.61
N GLY A 420 -16.79 4.56 20.04
CA GLY A 420 -16.73 5.35 21.27
C GLY A 420 -15.86 6.64 21.21
N ALA A 421 -15.01 6.78 20.22
CA ALA A 421 -14.22 7.98 19.95
C ALA A 421 -13.99 8.12 18.44
N SER A 422 -13.63 9.31 17.94
CA SER A 422 -13.45 9.51 16.50
C SER A 422 -12.20 8.82 15.97
N TYR A 423 -11.16 8.64 16.78
CA TYR A 423 -9.92 7.95 16.40
C TYR A 423 -10.00 6.42 16.54
N ARG A 424 -11.07 5.89 17.18
CA ARG A 424 -11.26 4.44 17.35
C ARG A 424 -12.20 3.89 16.30
N TRP A 425 -11.81 2.76 15.75
CA TRP A 425 -12.45 2.15 14.59
C TRP A 425 -12.79 0.67 14.81
N THR A 426 -13.73 0.17 14.03
CA THR A 426 -14.03 -1.27 13.94
C THR A 426 -13.90 -1.77 12.50
N LEU A 427 -13.56 -3.05 12.36
CA LEU A 427 -13.80 -3.85 11.16
C LEU A 427 -14.66 -5.06 11.59
N GLY A 428 -15.90 -4.78 12.00
CA GLY A 428 -16.82 -5.72 12.62
C GLY A 428 -17.60 -5.07 13.74
N ASN A 429 -17.80 -5.77 14.84
CA ASN A 429 -18.62 -5.29 15.97
C ASN A 429 -17.78 -4.65 17.10
N SER A 430 -16.47 -4.88 17.13
CA SER A 430 -15.55 -4.44 18.18
C SER A 430 -14.31 -3.82 17.56
N SER A 431 -13.64 -2.94 18.31
CA SER A 431 -12.35 -2.38 17.99
C SER A 431 -11.24 -3.35 18.40
N PHE A 432 -10.25 -3.53 17.54
CA PHE A 432 -9.04 -4.30 17.85
C PHE A 432 -8.08 -3.39 18.62
N ASP A 433 -8.10 -3.51 19.96
CA ASP A 433 -7.29 -2.66 20.82
C ASP A 433 -5.79 -2.87 20.55
N LEU A 434 -5.04 -1.77 20.51
CA LEU A 434 -3.60 -1.78 20.20
C LEU A 434 -2.78 -2.65 21.18
N GLU A 435 -3.23 -2.78 22.45
CA GLU A 435 -2.61 -3.66 23.44
C GLU A 435 -2.68 -5.15 23.08
N LEU A 436 -3.57 -5.55 22.16
CA LEU A 436 -3.64 -6.93 21.68
C LEU A 436 -2.41 -7.32 20.85
N GLU A 437 -1.65 -6.35 20.32
CA GLU A 437 -0.36 -6.59 19.69
C GLU A 437 0.70 -7.19 20.65
N GLU A 438 0.57 -6.94 21.95
CA GLU A 438 1.46 -7.50 22.97
C GLU A 438 0.97 -8.86 23.52
N SER A 439 -0.15 -9.37 23.01
CA SER A 439 -0.71 -10.64 23.43
C SER A 439 0.11 -11.81 22.86
N GLN A 440 0.04 -12.98 23.53
CA GLN A 440 0.58 -14.21 22.94
C GLN A 440 -0.06 -14.44 21.56
N PRO A 441 0.73 -14.69 20.51
CA PRO A 441 0.22 -14.82 19.15
C PRO A 441 -0.89 -15.86 19.00
N LEU A 442 -1.94 -15.51 18.25
CA LEU A 442 -3.06 -16.42 17.93
C LEU A 442 -2.59 -17.71 17.24
N LEU A 443 -1.50 -17.64 16.49
CA LEU A 443 -0.87 -18.81 15.86
C LEU A 443 -0.40 -19.83 16.90
N PHE A 444 -0.06 -19.40 18.12
CA PHE A 444 0.42 -20.27 19.20
C PHE A 444 -0.71 -20.64 20.17
N ASN A 445 -1.66 -19.71 20.37
CA ASN A 445 -2.81 -19.91 21.25
C ASN A 445 -4.05 -19.17 20.73
N GLN A 446 -5.00 -19.89 20.18
CA GLN A 446 -6.18 -19.35 19.49
C GLN A 446 -7.23 -18.68 20.40
N THR A 447 -6.92 -18.43 21.66
CA THR A 447 -7.86 -17.89 22.66
C THR A 447 -7.38 -16.59 23.32
N THR A 448 -6.29 -16.02 22.86
CA THR A 448 -5.64 -14.83 23.44
C THR A 448 -6.34 -13.52 23.09
N ILE A 449 -7.17 -13.52 22.06
CA ILE A 449 -7.91 -12.37 21.57
C ILE A 449 -9.42 -12.66 21.65
N PRO A 450 -10.29 -11.65 21.89
CA PRO A 450 -11.74 -11.82 21.93
C PRO A 450 -12.31 -12.48 20.67
N SER A 451 -13.28 -13.37 20.85
CA SER A 451 -13.80 -14.19 19.74
C SER A 451 -14.59 -13.43 18.68
N ASP A 452 -15.10 -12.25 18.99
CA ASP A 452 -15.80 -11.33 18.08
C ASP A 452 -14.85 -10.54 17.16
N LEU A 453 -13.53 -10.62 17.43
CA LEU A 453 -12.44 -10.14 16.58
C LEU A 453 -11.82 -11.24 15.70
N ILE A 454 -12.45 -12.43 15.63
CA ILE A 454 -11.89 -13.61 14.96
C ILE A 454 -12.90 -14.20 13.97
N ILE A 455 -12.48 -14.38 12.73
CA ILE A 455 -13.14 -15.25 11.75
C ILE A 455 -12.36 -16.57 11.66
N ARG A 456 -13.07 -17.72 11.65
CA ARG A 456 -12.50 -19.07 11.50
C ARG A 456 -13.01 -19.69 10.23
N THR A 457 -12.12 -20.25 9.44
CA THR A 457 -12.43 -20.90 8.17
C THR A 457 -11.81 -22.28 8.07
N ASP A 458 -12.41 -23.15 7.26
CA ASP A 458 -11.84 -24.47 6.96
C ASP A 458 -10.94 -24.40 5.72
N ASN A 459 -9.88 -25.19 5.69
CA ASN A 459 -8.95 -25.28 4.57
C ASN A 459 -9.63 -25.69 3.26
N ASN A 460 -9.11 -25.20 2.13
CA ASN A 460 -9.65 -25.42 0.78
C ASN A 460 -11.10 -24.96 0.54
N THR A 461 -11.65 -24.13 1.41
CA THR A 461 -12.97 -23.52 1.21
C THR A 461 -12.86 -22.16 0.51
N TRP A 462 -13.97 -21.71 -0.09
CA TRP A 462 -14.10 -20.35 -0.63
C TRP A 462 -14.96 -19.52 0.30
N VAL A 463 -14.54 -18.28 0.52
CA VAL A 463 -15.15 -17.36 1.50
C VAL A 463 -15.42 -16.00 0.85
N ASP A 464 -16.59 -15.43 1.14
CA ASP A 464 -16.93 -14.05 0.83
C ASP A 464 -16.81 -13.19 2.09
N LEU A 465 -16.14 -12.04 1.97
CA LEU A 465 -16.18 -10.98 2.95
C LEU A 465 -16.90 -9.77 2.34
N ILE A 466 -17.97 -9.32 3.01
CA ILE A 466 -18.71 -8.12 2.66
C ILE A 466 -18.33 -7.04 3.66
N ILE A 467 -17.65 -6.02 3.19
CA ILE A 467 -17.19 -4.90 4.01
C ILE A 467 -18.15 -3.73 3.79
N GLN A 468 -18.92 -3.40 4.81
CA GLN A 468 -19.91 -2.33 4.80
C GLN A 468 -19.34 -1.09 5.50
N VAL A 469 -19.35 0.05 4.82
CA VAL A 469 -19.12 1.38 5.42
C VAL A 469 -20.47 1.95 5.78
N ASP A 470 -20.76 2.09 7.08
CA ASP A 470 -22.12 2.41 7.54
C ASP A 470 -22.46 3.90 7.55
N SER A 471 -21.48 4.78 7.74
CA SER A 471 -21.70 6.21 7.89
C SER A 471 -21.31 7.00 6.65
N PRO A 472 -22.01 8.11 6.34
CA PRO A 472 -21.60 9.02 5.27
C PRO A 472 -20.34 9.81 5.66
N ALA A 473 -19.73 10.45 4.66
CA ALA A 473 -18.54 11.28 4.80
C ALA A 473 -17.30 10.50 5.28
N GLN A 474 -17.22 9.22 4.91
CA GLN A 474 -16.04 8.37 5.14
C GLN A 474 -15.13 8.37 3.91
N PRO A 475 -13.79 8.41 4.10
CA PRO A 475 -12.84 8.18 3.02
C PRO A 475 -12.98 6.75 2.50
N ALA A 476 -12.38 6.46 1.35
CA ALA A 476 -12.14 5.08 0.96
C ALA A 476 -11.18 4.43 1.97
N HIS A 477 -11.48 3.21 2.39
CA HIS A 477 -10.62 2.43 3.30
C HIS A 477 -9.90 1.35 2.49
N PRO A 478 -8.57 1.40 2.35
CA PRO A 478 -7.80 0.35 1.68
C PRO A 478 -7.73 -0.87 2.61
N ILE A 479 -8.55 -1.87 2.31
CA ILE A 479 -8.63 -3.11 3.08
C ILE A 479 -7.58 -4.07 2.58
N HIS A 480 -6.57 -4.30 3.41
CA HIS A 480 -5.51 -5.27 3.17
C HIS A 480 -5.81 -6.59 3.87
N LYS A 481 -5.69 -7.69 3.11
CA LYS A 481 -5.79 -9.05 3.62
C LYS A 481 -4.43 -9.72 3.52
N HIS A 482 -3.85 -10.06 4.66
CA HIS A 482 -2.63 -10.84 4.72
C HIS A 482 -2.78 -12.22 4.09
N SER A 483 -1.68 -12.91 3.83
CA SER A 483 -1.63 -14.22 3.17
C SER A 483 -2.01 -14.12 1.68
N ASN A 484 -2.69 -15.13 1.15
CA ASN A 484 -3.01 -15.19 -0.27
C ASN A 484 -3.99 -14.10 -0.72
N LYS A 485 -3.81 -13.68 -1.96
CA LYS A 485 -4.62 -12.63 -2.60
C LYS A 485 -6.10 -13.00 -2.66
N HIS A 486 -6.93 -11.97 -2.80
CA HIS A 486 -8.38 -12.08 -2.99
C HIS A 486 -8.80 -11.55 -4.36
N PHE A 487 -9.99 -11.94 -4.77
CA PHE A 487 -10.71 -11.41 -5.90
C PHE A 487 -11.60 -10.24 -5.43
N ALA A 488 -11.43 -9.04 -5.99
CA ALA A 488 -12.35 -7.93 -5.78
C ALA A 488 -13.58 -8.12 -6.67
N ILE A 489 -14.61 -8.80 -6.15
CA ILE A 489 -15.73 -9.30 -6.95
C ILE A 489 -16.87 -8.33 -7.14
N GLY A 490 -16.92 -7.24 -6.37
CA GLY A 490 -17.97 -6.23 -6.52
C GLY A 490 -17.93 -5.14 -5.47
N GLN A 491 -18.57 -4.03 -5.79
CA GLN A 491 -18.76 -2.90 -4.88
C GLN A 491 -19.98 -2.08 -5.27
N GLY A 492 -20.44 -1.23 -4.36
CA GLY A 492 -21.56 -0.34 -4.63
C GLY A 492 -21.81 0.67 -3.51
N LEU A 493 -22.67 1.63 -3.81
CA LEU A 493 -23.19 2.58 -2.83
C LEU A 493 -24.50 2.06 -2.23
N GLY A 494 -24.81 2.50 -1.01
CA GLY A 494 -25.93 2.02 -0.22
C GLY A 494 -25.57 0.89 0.73
N THR A 495 -26.57 0.34 1.41
CA THR A 495 -26.39 -0.77 2.35
C THR A 495 -26.52 -2.10 1.61
N PHE A 496 -25.61 -3.03 1.86
CA PHE A 496 -25.71 -4.40 1.37
C PHE A 496 -26.74 -5.17 2.19
N THR A 497 -27.91 -5.44 1.61
CA THR A 497 -29.06 -6.01 2.34
C THR A 497 -29.32 -7.50 2.07
N TRP A 498 -28.52 -8.13 1.22
CA TRP A 498 -28.65 -9.54 0.85
C TRP A 498 -27.87 -10.43 1.81
N SER A 499 -28.32 -11.68 1.94
CA SER A 499 -27.67 -12.66 2.81
C SER A 499 -26.38 -13.26 2.21
N SER A 500 -26.15 -13.08 0.91
CA SER A 500 -24.98 -13.59 0.19
C SER A 500 -24.76 -12.84 -1.13
N VAL A 501 -23.56 -12.98 -1.69
CA VAL A 501 -23.25 -12.49 -3.04
C VAL A 501 -24.15 -13.15 -4.09
N ALA A 502 -24.43 -14.45 -3.95
CA ALA A 502 -25.29 -15.18 -4.88
C ALA A 502 -26.72 -14.61 -4.96
N GLU A 503 -27.26 -14.14 -3.84
CA GLU A 503 -28.55 -13.45 -3.79
C GLU A 503 -28.44 -12.03 -4.37
N ALA A 504 -27.39 -11.28 -4.01
CA ALA A 504 -27.18 -9.91 -4.49
C ALA A 504 -27.05 -9.84 -6.01
N VAL A 505 -26.31 -10.77 -6.62
CA VAL A 505 -26.13 -10.87 -8.09
C VAL A 505 -27.46 -11.00 -8.84
N GLN A 506 -28.48 -11.65 -8.25
CA GLN A 506 -29.81 -11.75 -8.88
C GLN A 506 -30.53 -10.39 -8.94
N SER A 507 -30.22 -9.50 -7.98
CA SER A 507 -30.88 -8.19 -7.83
C SER A 507 -30.10 -7.07 -8.52
N ILE A 508 -28.74 -7.09 -8.39
CA ILE A 508 -27.84 -6.03 -8.88
C ILE A 508 -26.64 -6.66 -9.64
N PRO A 509 -26.87 -7.42 -10.72
CA PRO A 509 -25.79 -8.14 -11.42
C PRO A 509 -24.69 -7.20 -11.94
N GLY A 510 -25.00 -5.96 -12.28
CA GLY A 510 -24.05 -4.97 -12.79
C GLY A 510 -23.03 -4.46 -11.77
N SER A 511 -23.22 -4.76 -10.47
CA SER A 511 -22.28 -4.40 -9.40
C SER A 511 -21.21 -5.47 -9.12
N PHE A 512 -21.25 -6.60 -9.87
CA PHE A 512 -20.37 -7.74 -9.65
C PHE A 512 -19.65 -8.17 -10.92
N ASN A 513 -18.37 -8.52 -10.77
CA ASN A 513 -17.58 -9.24 -11.77
C ASN A 513 -17.20 -10.61 -11.17
N LEU A 514 -17.78 -11.69 -11.67
CA LEU A 514 -17.48 -13.07 -11.26
C LEU A 514 -16.79 -13.87 -12.38
N VAL A 515 -16.42 -13.21 -13.47
CA VAL A 515 -15.81 -13.84 -14.64
C VAL A 515 -14.29 -13.68 -14.63
N ASN A 516 -13.83 -12.46 -14.44
CA ASN A 516 -12.41 -12.09 -14.45
C ASN A 516 -12.14 -10.88 -13.52
N PRO A 517 -12.56 -10.95 -12.24
CA PRO A 517 -12.39 -9.82 -11.32
C PRO A 517 -10.92 -9.55 -11.02
N PRO A 518 -10.57 -8.32 -10.63
CA PRO A 518 -9.22 -7.99 -10.19
C PRO A 518 -8.73 -8.92 -9.07
N ILE A 519 -7.46 -9.32 -9.13
CA ILE A 519 -6.76 -10.09 -8.09
C ILE A 519 -5.83 -9.14 -7.36
N LYS A 520 -6.02 -8.97 -6.06
CA LYS A 520 -5.33 -7.98 -5.23
C LYS A 520 -5.05 -8.53 -3.83
N ASP A 521 -4.20 -7.87 -3.10
CA ASP A 521 -4.07 -8.08 -1.64
C ASP A 521 -4.63 -6.88 -0.85
N THR A 522 -4.81 -5.75 -1.52
CA THR A 522 -5.38 -4.53 -0.92
C THR A 522 -6.44 -3.94 -1.86
N THR A 523 -7.66 -3.77 -1.38
CA THR A 523 -8.76 -3.18 -2.16
C THR A 523 -9.43 -2.07 -1.36
N ALA A 524 -9.53 -0.87 -1.95
CA ALA A 524 -10.20 0.26 -1.33
C ALA A 524 -11.73 0.11 -1.39
N THR A 525 -12.42 0.44 -0.30
CA THR A 525 -13.88 0.58 -0.31
C THR A 525 -14.29 1.75 -1.19
N PRO A 526 -15.53 1.80 -1.71
CA PRO A 526 -16.04 3.02 -2.34
C PRO A 526 -15.98 4.20 -1.37
N VAL A 527 -15.76 5.41 -1.93
CA VAL A 527 -15.89 6.65 -1.16
C VAL A 527 -17.34 6.83 -0.75
N ALA A 528 -17.61 6.99 0.53
CA ALA A 528 -18.96 7.08 1.12
C ALA A 528 -19.35 8.55 1.37
N ASP A 529 -19.21 9.44 0.37
CA ASP A 529 -19.45 10.89 0.53
C ASP A 529 -20.89 11.24 0.95
N SER A 530 -21.88 10.53 0.42
CA SER A 530 -23.28 10.88 0.58
C SER A 530 -24.15 9.79 1.22
N GLY A 531 -23.58 8.67 1.61
CA GLY A 531 -24.29 7.53 2.21
C GLY A 531 -23.39 6.32 2.37
N PRO A 532 -23.92 5.20 2.87
CA PRO A 532 -23.17 3.95 3.01
C PRO A 532 -22.59 3.44 1.70
N GLY A 533 -21.53 2.64 1.80
CA GLY A 533 -20.96 1.93 0.66
C GLY A 533 -20.52 0.52 1.07
N TRP A 534 -20.33 -0.37 0.12
CA TRP A 534 -19.89 -1.73 0.38
C TRP A 534 -18.88 -2.23 -0.65
N LEU A 535 -18.00 -3.10 -0.17
CA LEU A 535 -17.02 -3.87 -0.97
C LEU A 535 -17.26 -5.36 -0.71
N ALA A 536 -17.24 -6.16 -1.76
CA ALA A 536 -17.27 -7.62 -1.68
C ALA A 536 -15.96 -8.20 -2.23
N ILE A 537 -15.26 -8.96 -1.40
CA ILE A 537 -14.07 -9.71 -1.80
C ILE A 537 -14.30 -11.21 -1.61
N ARG A 538 -13.67 -12.03 -2.46
CA ARG A 538 -13.73 -13.49 -2.41
C ARG A 538 -12.34 -14.07 -2.44
N TYR A 539 -12.05 -15.04 -1.58
CA TYR A 539 -10.77 -15.74 -1.60
C TYR A 539 -10.93 -17.23 -1.32
N GLN A 540 -9.96 -18.01 -1.76
CA GLN A 540 -9.84 -19.41 -1.38
C GLN A 540 -8.91 -19.53 -0.17
N VAL A 541 -9.30 -20.27 0.83
CA VAL A 541 -8.48 -20.61 2.00
C VAL A 541 -7.46 -21.66 1.61
N VAL A 542 -6.28 -21.28 1.18
CA VAL A 542 -5.23 -22.19 0.69
C VAL A 542 -3.94 -22.15 1.54
N ASN A 543 -3.85 -21.21 2.47
CA ASN A 543 -2.70 -21.05 3.35
C ASN A 543 -3.17 -21.07 4.80
N PRO A 544 -3.14 -22.23 5.49
CA PRO A 544 -3.56 -22.35 6.88
C PRO A 544 -2.66 -21.57 7.84
N GLY A 545 -3.27 -20.71 8.69
CA GLY A 545 -2.54 -19.89 9.66
C GLY A 545 -3.41 -18.83 10.34
N ALA A 546 -2.78 -18.02 11.17
CA ALA A 546 -3.40 -16.82 11.75
C ALA A 546 -2.88 -15.59 11.01
N PHE A 547 -3.79 -14.86 10.38
CA PHE A 547 -3.49 -13.70 9.55
C PHE A 547 -4.37 -12.52 9.95
N LEU A 548 -3.99 -11.32 9.51
CA LEU A 548 -4.77 -10.11 9.77
C LEU A 548 -5.51 -9.67 8.50
N ILE A 549 -6.70 -9.10 8.67
CA ILE A 549 -7.34 -8.21 7.70
C ILE A 549 -7.57 -6.87 8.37
N HIS A 550 -7.17 -5.79 7.72
CA HIS A 550 -7.23 -4.46 8.32
C HIS A 550 -7.30 -3.34 7.27
N CYS A 551 -7.65 -2.14 7.71
CA CYS A 551 -7.46 -0.92 6.92
C CYS A 551 -5.98 -0.56 6.91
N HIS A 552 -5.42 -0.22 5.73
CA HIS A 552 -4.00 0.14 5.60
C HIS A 552 -3.71 1.64 5.89
N ILE A 553 -4.72 2.41 6.30
CA ILE A 553 -4.51 3.73 6.90
C ILE A 553 -4.05 3.50 8.34
N GLN A 554 -2.84 3.98 8.69
CA GLN A 554 -2.17 3.60 9.94
C GLN A 554 -2.94 4.06 11.20
N VAL A 555 -3.47 5.28 11.21
CA VAL A 555 -4.31 5.75 12.33
C VAL A 555 -5.61 4.95 12.47
N HIS A 556 -6.18 4.45 11.37
CA HIS A 556 -7.35 3.56 11.44
C HIS A 556 -6.97 2.17 11.95
N GLN A 557 -5.83 1.63 11.50
CA GLN A 557 -5.32 0.34 11.99
C GLN A 557 -5.01 0.42 13.49
N SER A 558 -4.22 1.40 13.92
CA SER A 558 -3.89 1.63 15.34
C SER A 558 -5.15 1.91 16.17
N GLY A 559 -6.14 2.62 15.58
CA GLY A 559 -7.46 2.86 16.17
C GLY A 559 -8.36 1.62 16.23
N GLY A 560 -7.94 0.47 15.69
CA GLY A 560 -8.60 -0.83 15.83
C GLY A 560 -9.41 -1.33 14.64
N MET A 561 -9.22 -0.75 13.42
CA MET A 561 -9.87 -1.26 12.19
C MET A 561 -9.15 -2.51 11.67
N SER A 562 -9.19 -3.58 12.46
CA SER A 562 -8.51 -4.84 12.22
C SER A 562 -9.34 -6.02 12.72
N LEU A 563 -9.09 -7.21 12.14
CA LEU A 563 -9.73 -8.46 12.52
C LEU A 563 -8.84 -9.65 12.18
N ALA A 564 -8.83 -10.67 13.04
CA ALA A 564 -8.05 -11.89 12.83
C ALA A 564 -8.77 -12.88 11.92
N LEU A 565 -8.07 -13.38 10.90
CA LEU A 565 -8.48 -14.50 10.05
C LEU A 565 -7.69 -15.74 10.50
N LEU A 566 -8.36 -16.70 11.15
CA LEU A 566 -7.80 -18.02 11.44
C LEU A 566 -8.18 -18.93 10.27
N ASP A 567 -7.38 -18.86 9.22
CA ASP A 567 -7.62 -19.57 7.98
C ASP A 567 -7.18 -21.03 8.08
N GLY A 568 -8.02 -21.96 7.61
CA GLY A 568 -7.73 -23.37 7.53
C GLY A 568 -7.41 -24.01 8.89
N VAL A 569 -8.20 -23.74 9.93
CA VAL A 569 -7.94 -24.18 11.32
C VAL A 569 -7.78 -25.71 11.46
N ASP A 570 -8.30 -26.47 10.51
CA ASP A 570 -8.20 -27.93 10.44
C ASP A 570 -6.87 -28.43 9.84
N ALA A 571 -6.01 -27.54 9.31
CA ALA A 571 -4.80 -27.89 8.56
C ALA A 571 -3.55 -27.07 8.94
N TRP A 572 -3.53 -26.42 10.09
CA TRP A 572 -2.41 -25.57 10.51
C TRP A 572 -1.07 -26.31 10.54
N PRO A 573 0.01 -25.74 10.01
CA PRO A 573 1.33 -26.30 10.13
C PRO A 573 1.82 -26.27 11.58
N THR A 574 2.68 -27.22 11.92
CA THR A 574 3.35 -27.18 13.23
C THR A 574 4.36 -26.04 13.26
N VAL A 575 4.18 -25.10 14.17
CA VAL A 575 5.14 -24.01 14.39
C VAL A 575 6.49 -24.58 14.85
N PRO A 576 7.60 -24.26 14.18
CA PRO A 576 8.92 -24.70 14.62
C PRO A 576 9.29 -24.12 15.99
N SER A 577 10.04 -24.90 16.80
CA SER A 577 10.34 -24.55 18.20
C SER A 577 11.12 -23.25 18.38
N ASN A 578 11.92 -22.86 17.40
CA ASN A 578 12.66 -21.59 17.40
C ASN A 578 11.75 -20.37 17.35
N TYR A 579 10.61 -20.45 16.65
CA TYR A 579 9.61 -19.37 16.63
C TYR A 579 8.78 -19.30 17.92
N LEU A 580 8.57 -20.44 18.60
CA LEU A 580 7.91 -20.45 19.90
C LEU A 580 8.76 -19.80 21.01
N ASN A 581 10.06 -19.59 20.78
CA ASN A 581 11.01 -18.93 21.68
C ASN A 581 11.35 -17.50 21.22
N ASP A 582 10.53 -16.91 20.36
CA ASP A 582 10.57 -15.51 19.92
C ASP A 582 11.87 -15.09 19.21
N SER A 583 12.57 -16.00 18.53
CA SER A 583 13.83 -15.65 17.84
C SER A 583 13.85 -16.00 16.35
N GLY A 584 13.19 -17.08 15.95
CA GLY A 584 13.28 -17.59 14.57
C GLY A 584 14.65 -18.22 14.22
N PHE A 585 15.67 -18.16 15.11
CA PHE A 585 17.02 -18.72 14.91
C PHE A 585 17.15 -20.16 15.35
#